data_0a1af7af89dd021478a158ef7e11979b
#
_entry.id   0a1af7af89dd021478a158ef7e11979b
#
_cell.length_a   1.000
_cell.length_b   1.000
_cell.length_c   1.000
_cell.angle_alpha   90.00
_cell.angle_beta   90.00
_cell.angle_gamma   90.00
#
_symmetry.space_group_name_H-M   'P 1'
#
loop_
_entity.id
_entity.type
_entity.pdbx_description
1 polymer ?
#
loop_
_entity_poly.entity_id
_entity_poly.type
_entity_poly.pdbx_seq_one_letter_code
_entity_poly.pdbx_strand_id
1 'polypeptide(L)'
;MIGLVGNTVFFTAFGFSTTLLFALAMRFFAGVFNGNIAVARAYIGDVSTPKQLASRMGLIGAAFGLGFTIGPFLGGEFSNPAERWGVFVGTVFETHPYLLPCAIASLLSAGSLILAYYKLPESIDLEAASMRRDQRPWTQRLSSVATNSVAMLRTPSIGAIIWVSMLFIFGFTVMHSVFILY
;
A
#
# COMPACT_ATOMS: atom_id res chain seq x y z
N MET A 1 -3.51 -1.72 -11.75
CA MET A 1 -2.21 -2.11 -12.36
C MET A 1 -1.11 -1.07 -12.13
N ILE A 2 -1.31 0.21 -12.47
CA ILE A 2 -0.30 1.29 -12.33
C ILE A 2 0.32 1.34 -10.92
N GLY A 3 -0.48 1.20 -9.87
CA GLY A 3 0.01 1.20 -8.49
C GLY A 3 0.95 0.04 -8.15
N LEU A 4 0.71 -1.17 -8.68
CA LEU A 4 1.59 -2.32 -8.48
C LEU A 4 2.91 -2.17 -9.25
N VAL A 5 2.86 -1.60 -10.45
CA VAL A 5 4.06 -1.23 -11.21
C VAL A 5 4.88 -0.19 -10.44
N GLY A 6 4.22 0.86 -9.95
CA GLY A 6 4.86 1.88 -9.13
C GLY A 6 5.54 1.29 -7.89
N ASN A 7 4.84 0.45 -7.14
CA ASN A 7 5.43 -0.22 -5.98
C ASN A 7 6.66 -1.05 -6.36
N THR A 8 6.58 -1.88 -7.41
CA THR A 8 7.71 -2.70 -7.86
C THR A 8 8.92 -1.83 -8.18
N VAL A 9 8.75 -0.77 -8.96
CA VAL A 9 9.85 0.12 -9.37
C VAL A 9 10.44 0.89 -8.19
N PHE A 10 9.58 1.53 -7.38
CA PHE A 10 10.05 2.40 -6.30
C PHE A 10 10.60 1.63 -5.10
N PHE A 11 10.12 0.41 -4.81
CA PHE A 11 10.76 -0.45 -3.82
C PHE A 11 12.13 -0.92 -4.26
N THR A 12 12.29 -1.29 -5.54
CA THR A 12 13.61 -1.64 -6.08
C THR A 12 14.57 -0.44 -6.00
N ALA A 13 14.12 0.73 -6.46
CA ALA A 13 14.93 1.95 -6.42
C ALA A 13 15.28 2.38 -4.98
N PHE A 14 14.35 2.19 -4.03
CA PHE A 14 14.61 2.44 -2.61
C PHE A 14 15.72 1.53 -2.06
N GLY A 15 15.76 0.26 -2.47
CA GLY A 15 16.83 -0.68 -2.08
C GLY A 15 18.24 -0.23 -2.52
N PHE A 16 18.33 0.51 -3.60
CA PHE A 16 19.59 1.12 -4.09
C PHE A 16 19.91 2.47 -3.45
N SER A 17 19.10 2.96 -2.50
CA SER A 17 19.31 4.26 -1.89
C SER A 17 20.57 4.28 -1.04
N THR A 18 21.49 5.23 -1.34
CA THR A 18 22.67 5.52 -0.55
C THR A 18 22.57 6.84 0.21
N THR A 19 21.60 7.69 -0.17
CA THR A 19 21.37 9.00 0.46
C THR A 19 19.95 9.10 1.00
N LEU A 20 19.80 9.78 2.14
CA LEU A 20 18.49 9.99 2.76
C LEU A 20 17.50 10.70 1.83
N LEU A 21 17.98 11.70 1.07
CA LEU A 21 17.12 12.47 0.16
C LEU A 21 16.55 11.58 -0.95
N PHE A 22 17.39 10.71 -1.53
CA PHE A 22 16.94 9.76 -2.55
C PHE A 22 15.94 8.74 -1.96
N ALA A 23 16.21 8.22 -0.76
CA ALA A 23 15.31 7.32 -0.07
C ALA A 23 13.93 7.95 0.17
N LEU A 24 13.91 9.20 0.67
CA LEU A 24 12.67 9.96 0.87
C LEU A 24 11.91 10.22 -0.43
N ALA A 25 12.63 10.57 -1.51
CA ALA A 25 12.02 10.76 -2.82
C ALA A 25 11.35 9.47 -3.33
N MET A 26 12.03 8.32 -3.23
CA MET A 26 11.47 7.03 -3.64
C MET A 26 10.25 6.64 -2.79
N ARG A 27 10.26 6.92 -1.49
CA ARG A 27 9.10 6.72 -0.62
C ARG A 27 7.93 7.64 -0.95
N PHE A 28 8.21 8.89 -1.28
CA PHE A 28 7.18 9.84 -1.73
C PHE A 28 6.49 9.35 -3.01
N PHE A 29 7.26 8.98 -4.02
CA PHE A 29 6.69 8.45 -5.26
C PHE A 29 5.95 7.12 -5.04
N ALA A 30 6.50 6.20 -4.24
CA ALA A 30 5.79 4.98 -3.87
C ALA A 30 4.43 5.30 -3.23
N GLY A 31 4.35 6.32 -2.38
CA GLY A 31 3.09 6.78 -1.77
C GLY A 31 2.09 7.31 -2.79
N VAL A 32 2.54 8.09 -3.77
CA VAL A 32 1.67 8.61 -4.84
C VAL A 32 1.02 7.49 -5.65
N PHE A 33 1.76 6.40 -5.89
CA PHE A 33 1.26 5.25 -6.63
C PHE A 33 0.52 4.22 -5.77
N ASN A 34 0.50 4.36 -4.43
CA ASN A 34 -0.04 3.37 -3.50
C ASN A 34 -1.57 3.45 -3.32
N GLY A 35 -2.32 3.53 -4.42
CA GLY A 35 -3.78 3.45 -4.41
C GLY A 35 -4.37 2.02 -4.38
N ASN A 36 -3.52 0.99 -4.30
CA ASN A 36 -3.91 -0.41 -4.49
C ASN A 36 -4.98 -0.90 -3.50
N ILE A 37 -4.94 -0.44 -2.24
CA ILE A 37 -5.89 -0.84 -1.18
C ILE A 37 -7.29 -0.32 -1.49
N ALA A 38 -7.41 0.94 -1.92
CA ALA A 38 -8.69 1.54 -2.29
C ALA A 38 -9.30 0.81 -3.49
N VAL A 39 -8.48 0.49 -4.51
CA VAL A 39 -8.91 -0.27 -5.70
C VAL A 39 -9.32 -1.68 -5.31
N ALA A 40 -8.57 -2.38 -4.44
CA ALA A 40 -8.94 -3.72 -3.98
C ALA A 40 -10.28 -3.73 -3.22
N ARG A 41 -10.52 -2.74 -2.37
CA ARG A 41 -11.79 -2.60 -1.66
C ARG A 41 -12.95 -2.31 -2.61
N ALA A 42 -12.76 -1.42 -3.59
CA ALA A 42 -13.75 -1.12 -4.61
C ALA A 42 -14.08 -2.39 -5.43
N TYR A 43 -13.06 -3.09 -5.92
CA TYR A 43 -13.23 -4.33 -6.67
C TYR A 43 -14.03 -5.38 -5.87
N ILE A 44 -13.69 -5.60 -4.59
CA ILE A 44 -14.43 -6.52 -3.73
C ILE A 44 -15.89 -6.06 -3.56
N GLY A 45 -16.11 -4.73 -3.45
CA GLY A 45 -17.45 -4.17 -3.42
C GLY A 45 -18.27 -4.51 -4.66
N ASP A 46 -17.66 -4.38 -5.84
CA ASP A 46 -18.31 -4.62 -7.13
C ASP A 46 -18.66 -6.11 -7.37
N VAL A 47 -17.76 -7.03 -6.97
CA VAL A 47 -17.92 -8.47 -7.22
C VAL A 47 -18.58 -9.25 -6.08
N SER A 48 -19.00 -8.57 -5.00
CA SER A 48 -19.55 -9.24 -3.81
C SER A 48 -21.03 -9.03 -3.65
N THR A 49 -21.74 -10.10 -3.30
CA THR A 49 -23.12 -9.97 -2.83
C THR A 49 -23.14 -9.34 -1.42
N PRO A 50 -24.24 -8.69 -1.00
CA PRO A 50 -24.34 -8.08 0.33
C PRO A 50 -24.03 -9.05 1.48
N LYS A 51 -24.36 -10.32 1.33
CA LYS A 51 -24.07 -11.37 2.33
C LYS A 51 -22.59 -11.73 2.43
N GLN A 52 -21.84 -11.61 1.35
CA GLN A 52 -20.41 -11.97 1.26
C GLN A 52 -19.47 -10.79 1.51
N LEU A 53 -19.98 -9.57 1.38
CA LEU A 53 -19.17 -8.35 1.42
C LEU A 53 -18.36 -8.24 2.73
N ALA A 54 -19.01 -8.44 3.88
CA ALA A 54 -18.34 -8.34 5.18
C ALA A 54 -17.20 -9.36 5.31
N SER A 55 -17.44 -10.62 4.92
CA SER A 55 -16.42 -11.68 4.98
C SER A 55 -15.25 -11.39 4.05
N ARG A 56 -15.51 -10.96 2.82
CA ARG A 56 -14.47 -10.63 1.84
C ARG A 56 -13.66 -9.39 2.22
N MET A 57 -14.29 -8.38 2.81
CA MET A 57 -13.59 -7.23 3.39
C MET A 57 -12.72 -7.65 4.58
N GLY A 58 -13.17 -8.61 5.38
CA GLY A 58 -12.39 -9.21 6.47
C GLY A 58 -11.09 -9.86 5.99
N LEU A 59 -11.06 -10.47 4.79
CA LEU A 59 -9.85 -11.04 4.21
C LEU A 59 -8.76 -9.98 3.94
N ILE A 60 -9.15 -8.76 3.56
CA ILE A 60 -8.19 -7.65 3.45
C ILE A 60 -7.54 -7.38 4.81
N GLY A 61 -8.34 -7.34 5.87
CA GLY A 61 -7.83 -7.16 7.24
C GLY A 61 -6.88 -8.28 7.66
N ALA A 62 -7.24 -9.54 7.37
CA ALA A 62 -6.39 -10.69 7.64
C ALA A 62 -5.06 -10.62 6.86
N ALA A 63 -5.09 -10.23 5.58
CA ALA A 63 -3.89 -10.05 4.77
C ALA A 63 -2.97 -8.96 5.36
N PHE A 64 -3.55 -7.85 5.85
CA PHE A 64 -2.79 -6.82 6.57
C PHE A 64 -2.14 -7.37 7.85
N GLY A 65 -2.88 -8.11 8.68
CA GLY A 65 -2.35 -8.70 9.90
C GLY A 65 -1.17 -9.63 9.62
N LEU A 66 -1.29 -10.49 8.62
CA LEU A 66 -0.18 -11.35 8.17
C LEU A 66 1.00 -10.53 7.64
N GLY A 67 0.75 -9.50 6.86
CA GLY A 67 1.79 -8.63 6.32
C GLY A 67 2.55 -7.88 7.41
N PHE A 68 1.87 -7.38 8.44
CA PHE A 68 2.50 -6.72 9.58
C PHE A 68 3.30 -7.67 10.48
N THR A 69 2.96 -8.94 10.50
CA THR A 69 3.71 -9.95 11.27
C THR A 69 4.92 -10.44 10.48
N ILE A 70 4.72 -10.82 9.23
CA ILE A 70 5.77 -11.42 8.39
C ILE A 70 6.73 -10.34 7.85
N GLY A 71 6.24 -9.14 7.55
CA GLY A 71 7.01 -8.05 6.95
C GLY A 71 8.25 -7.66 7.75
N PRO A 72 8.12 -7.24 9.02
CA PRO A 72 9.26 -6.91 9.87
C PRO A 72 10.23 -8.08 10.07
N PHE A 73 9.71 -9.31 10.18
CA PHE A 73 10.55 -10.51 10.28
C PHE A 73 11.43 -10.69 9.02
N LEU A 74 10.83 -10.65 7.83
CA LEU A 74 11.59 -10.73 6.58
C LEU A 74 12.53 -9.54 6.41
N GLY A 75 12.07 -8.33 6.74
CA GLY A 75 12.88 -7.12 6.66
C GLY A 75 14.11 -7.19 7.54
N GLY A 76 13.98 -7.66 8.78
CA GLY A 76 15.07 -7.83 9.73
C GLY A 76 16.01 -8.97 9.35
N GLU A 77 15.47 -10.13 8.97
CA GLU A 77 16.27 -11.31 8.64
C GLU A 77 17.14 -11.08 7.39
N PHE A 78 16.60 -10.42 6.36
CA PHE A 78 17.31 -10.17 5.11
C PHE A 78 18.03 -8.82 5.05
N SER A 79 18.05 -8.04 6.13
CA SER A 79 18.88 -6.85 6.25
C SER A 79 20.35 -7.21 6.46
N ASN A 80 21.28 -6.40 5.94
CA ASN A 80 22.73 -6.62 6.05
C ASN A 80 23.19 -8.03 5.63
N PRO A 81 22.84 -8.51 4.43
CA PRO A 81 23.10 -9.89 4.04
C PRO A 81 24.59 -10.23 3.99
N ALA A 82 25.46 -9.26 3.72
CA ALA A 82 26.91 -9.46 3.69
C ALA A 82 27.52 -9.74 5.08
N GLU A 83 26.92 -9.17 6.15
CA GLU A 83 27.34 -9.46 7.52
C GLU A 83 26.89 -10.83 8.00
N ARG A 84 25.72 -11.29 7.53
CA ARG A 84 25.14 -12.56 7.95
C ARG A 84 25.60 -13.76 7.14
N TRP A 85 25.75 -13.55 5.84
CA TRP A 85 26.09 -14.62 4.89
C TRP A 85 27.32 -14.25 4.06
N GLY A 86 28.43 -14.91 4.27
CA GLY A 86 29.71 -14.64 3.59
C GLY A 86 29.65 -14.72 2.06
N VAL A 87 28.60 -15.35 1.51
CA VAL A 87 28.37 -15.43 0.04
C VAL A 87 28.10 -14.06 -0.57
N PHE A 88 27.62 -13.10 0.21
CA PHE A 88 27.30 -11.74 -0.26
C PHE A 88 28.43 -10.73 -0.06
N VAL A 89 29.55 -11.14 0.53
CA VAL A 89 30.76 -10.30 0.67
C VAL A 89 31.36 -10.05 -0.70
N GLY A 90 31.71 -8.79 -1.00
CA GLY A 90 32.20 -8.36 -2.31
C GLY A 90 31.11 -8.16 -3.37
N THR A 91 29.83 -8.30 -3.00
CA THR A 91 28.70 -8.06 -3.91
C THR A 91 28.06 -6.70 -3.68
N VAL A 92 27.08 -6.34 -4.54
CA VAL A 92 26.31 -5.10 -4.41
C VAL A 92 25.56 -5.02 -3.08
N PHE A 93 25.30 -6.13 -2.42
CA PHE A 93 24.62 -6.22 -1.12
C PHE A 93 25.47 -5.72 0.05
N GLU A 94 26.78 -5.65 -0.10
CA GLU A 94 27.68 -5.05 0.90
C GLU A 94 27.54 -3.53 0.92
N THR A 95 27.43 -2.91 -0.26
CA THR A 95 27.24 -1.45 -0.38
C THR A 95 25.80 -1.02 -0.17
N HIS A 96 24.84 -1.94 -0.33
CA HIS A 96 23.40 -1.67 -0.22
C HIS A 96 22.73 -2.68 0.73
N PRO A 97 22.85 -2.48 2.04
CA PRO A 97 22.41 -3.47 3.05
C PRO A 97 20.91 -3.76 3.03
N TYR A 98 20.11 -2.82 2.56
CA TYR A 98 18.64 -2.97 2.47
C TYR A 98 18.15 -3.42 1.09
N LEU A 99 19.05 -3.69 0.14
CA LEU A 99 18.68 -4.08 -1.22
C LEU A 99 17.93 -5.43 -1.23
N LEU A 100 18.39 -6.41 -0.45
CA LEU A 100 17.81 -7.75 -0.45
C LEU A 100 16.34 -7.76 0.03
N PRO A 101 15.97 -7.18 1.19
CA PRO A 101 14.56 -7.12 1.60
C PRO A 101 13.70 -6.30 0.64
N CYS A 102 14.24 -5.23 0.05
CA CYS A 102 13.53 -4.44 -0.96
C CYS A 102 13.32 -5.22 -2.26
N ALA A 103 14.27 -6.03 -2.68
CA ALA A 103 14.13 -6.91 -3.84
C ALA A 103 13.06 -7.98 -3.61
N ILE A 104 13.00 -8.58 -2.42
CA ILE A 104 11.94 -9.52 -2.04
C ILE A 104 10.57 -8.85 -2.10
N ALA A 105 10.40 -7.67 -1.50
CA ALA A 105 9.16 -6.91 -1.54
C ALA A 105 8.75 -6.55 -2.98
N SER A 106 9.71 -6.17 -3.80
CA SER A 106 9.54 -5.86 -5.22
C SER A 106 9.11 -7.06 -6.05
N LEU A 107 9.72 -8.23 -5.81
CA LEU A 107 9.32 -9.49 -6.45
C LEU A 107 7.91 -9.93 -6.06
N LEU A 108 7.53 -9.77 -4.79
CA LEU A 108 6.16 -10.05 -4.34
C LEU A 108 5.16 -9.09 -4.99
N SER A 109 5.51 -7.80 -5.14
CA SER A 109 4.68 -6.82 -5.85
C SER A 109 4.56 -7.15 -7.34
N ALA A 110 5.65 -7.54 -7.99
CA ALA A 110 5.64 -7.99 -9.39
C ALA A 110 4.81 -9.27 -9.57
N GLY A 111 4.96 -10.24 -8.68
CA GLY A 111 4.11 -11.44 -8.66
C GLY A 111 2.63 -11.11 -8.52
N SER A 112 2.29 -10.18 -7.63
CA SER A 112 0.92 -9.68 -7.47
C SER A 112 0.41 -8.98 -8.73
N LEU A 113 1.26 -8.22 -9.43
CA LEU A 113 0.93 -7.59 -10.71
C LEU A 113 0.62 -8.64 -11.78
N ILE A 114 1.45 -9.67 -11.88
CA ILE A 114 1.27 -10.78 -12.82
C ILE A 114 -0.04 -11.51 -12.51
N LEU A 115 -0.28 -11.87 -11.25
CA LEU A 115 -1.51 -12.52 -10.83
C LEU A 115 -2.74 -11.66 -11.12
N ALA A 116 -2.66 -10.36 -10.84
CA ALA A 116 -3.73 -9.43 -11.11
C ALA A 116 -4.02 -9.33 -12.61
N TYR A 117 -2.98 -9.29 -13.45
CA TYR A 117 -3.13 -9.22 -14.90
C TYR A 117 -3.85 -10.44 -15.49
N TYR A 118 -3.49 -11.65 -15.01
CA TYR A 118 -4.06 -12.89 -15.57
C TYR A 118 -5.36 -13.35 -14.91
N LYS A 119 -5.59 -12.98 -13.64
CA LYS A 119 -6.70 -13.55 -12.83
C LYS A 119 -7.81 -12.56 -12.49
N LEU A 120 -7.57 -11.25 -12.56
CA LEU A 120 -8.61 -10.27 -12.27
C LEU A 120 -9.32 -9.86 -13.58
N PRO A 121 -10.56 -10.32 -13.78
CA PRO A 121 -11.39 -9.78 -14.85
C PRO A 121 -11.76 -8.32 -14.56
N GLU A 122 -11.98 -7.52 -15.59
CA GLU A 122 -12.50 -6.17 -15.45
C GLU A 122 -13.86 -6.22 -14.75
N SER A 123 -13.99 -5.53 -13.60
CA SER A 123 -15.25 -5.53 -12.84
C SER A 123 -16.20 -4.41 -13.25
N ILE A 124 -15.72 -3.46 -14.05
CA ILE A 124 -16.49 -2.29 -14.47
C ILE A 124 -16.77 -2.39 -15.96
N ASP A 125 -18.05 -2.26 -16.30
CA ASP A 125 -18.45 -1.98 -17.68
C ASP A 125 -17.94 -0.58 -18.06
N LEU A 126 -17.00 -0.54 -19.01
CA LEU A 126 -16.35 0.70 -19.45
C LEU A 126 -17.35 1.71 -20.05
N GLU A 127 -18.43 1.23 -20.66
CA GLU A 127 -19.48 2.10 -21.18
C GLU A 127 -20.26 2.76 -20.03
N ALA A 128 -20.68 1.98 -19.05
CA ALA A 128 -21.36 2.50 -17.86
C ALA A 128 -20.45 3.42 -17.01
N ALA A 129 -19.15 3.12 -16.95
CA ALA A 129 -18.17 3.97 -16.28
C ALA A 129 -17.96 5.29 -17.00
N SER A 130 -17.96 5.30 -18.33
CA SER A 130 -17.84 6.53 -19.14
C SER A 130 -19.03 7.47 -18.94
N MET A 131 -20.23 6.93 -18.84
CA MET A 131 -21.46 7.68 -18.58
C MET A 131 -21.50 8.28 -17.16
N ARG A 132 -20.89 7.59 -16.18
CA ARG A 132 -20.79 8.05 -14.77
C ARG A 132 -19.60 8.96 -14.51
N ARG A 133 -18.72 9.12 -15.50
CA ARG A 133 -17.52 9.94 -15.34
C ARG A 133 -17.92 11.38 -15.03
N ASP A 134 -17.59 11.82 -13.84
CA ASP A 134 -17.80 13.20 -13.41
C ASP A 134 -17.02 14.14 -14.34
N GLN A 135 -17.74 14.93 -15.15
CA GLN A 135 -17.16 15.86 -16.12
C GLN A 135 -16.71 17.17 -15.50
N ARG A 136 -16.91 17.36 -14.18
CA ARG A 136 -16.46 18.57 -13.49
C ARG A 136 -14.94 18.69 -13.52
N PRO A 137 -14.40 19.93 -13.62
CA PRO A 137 -12.98 20.15 -13.57
C PRO A 137 -12.40 19.64 -12.25
N TRP A 138 -11.18 19.15 -12.29
CA TRP A 138 -10.53 18.49 -11.16
C TRP A 138 -10.44 19.35 -9.88
N THR A 139 -10.37 20.70 -10.04
CA THR A 139 -10.41 21.66 -8.93
C THR A 139 -11.71 21.59 -8.16
N GLN A 140 -12.85 21.51 -8.86
CA GLN A 140 -14.17 21.36 -8.23
C GLN A 140 -14.35 19.98 -7.60
N ARG A 141 -13.71 18.94 -8.15
CA ARG A 141 -13.71 17.62 -7.52
C ARG A 141 -12.94 17.62 -6.21
N LEU A 142 -11.76 18.26 -6.18
CA LEU A 142 -10.98 18.36 -4.94
C LEU A 142 -11.72 19.18 -3.87
N SER A 143 -12.33 20.30 -4.24
CA SER A 143 -13.11 21.10 -3.29
C SER A 143 -14.33 20.33 -2.77
N SER A 144 -15.04 19.60 -3.63
CA SER A 144 -16.19 18.80 -3.21
C SER A 144 -15.77 17.62 -2.31
N VAL A 145 -14.63 16.99 -2.59
CA VAL A 145 -14.08 15.94 -1.71
C VAL A 145 -13.75 16.52 -0.34
N ALA A 146 -13.06 17.65 -0.29
CA ALA A 146 -12.73 18.32 0.98
C ALA A 146 -13.99 18.70 1.78
N THR A 147 -14.96 19.33 1.11
CA THR A 147 -16.23 19.75 1.74
C THR A 147 -17.02 18.54 2.25
N ASN A 148 -17.15 17.49 1.44
CA ASN A 148 -17.85 16.27 1.82
C ASN A 148 -17.14 15.53 2.97
N SER A 149 -15.80 15.51 2.97
CA SER A 149 -15.03 14.91 4.07
C SER A 149 -15.27 15.63 5.39
N VAL A 150 -15.26 16.98 5.37
CA VAL A 150 -15.58 17.78 6.56
C VAL A 150 -17.02 17.57 7.00
N ALA A 151 -17.97 17.49 6.07
CA ALA A 151 -19.39 17.22 6.39
C ALA A 151 -19.55 15.83 7.02
N MET A 152 -18.85 14.80 6.53
CA MET A 152 -18.85 13.45 7.12
C MET A 152 -18.29 13.44 8.54
N LEU A 153 -17.20 14.18 8.81
CA LEU A 153 -16.64 14.30 10.16
C LEU A 153 -17.59 14.97 11.15
N ARG A 154 -18.47 15.84 10.67
CA ARG A 154 -19.48 16.52 11.49
C ARG A 154 -20.73 15.68 11.74
N THR A 155 -20.95 14.61 11.01
CA THR A 155 -22.09 13.70 11.19
C THR A 155 -21.89 12.87 12.45
N PRO A 156 -22.79 12.90 13.46
CA PRO A 156 -22.53 12.32 14.78
C PRO A 156 -22.12 10.84 14.75
N SER A 157 -22.81 10.02 13.96
CA SER A 157 -22.53 8.57 13.89
C SER A 157 -21.28 8.24 13.05
N ILE A 158 -21.13 8.87 11.90
CA ILE A 158 -20.02 8.60 10.97
C ILE A 158 -18.74 9.26 11.48
N GLY A 159 -18.85 10.50 11.96
CA GLY A 159 -17.72 11.24 12.50
C GLY A 159 -17.07 10.56 13.69
N ALA A 160 -17.87 10.02 14.62
CA ALA A 160 -17.35 9.27 15.76
C ALA A 160 -16.52 8.05 15.33
N ILE A 161 -17.00 7.28 14.37
CA ILE A 161 -16.27 6.11 13.83
C ILE A 161 -14.96 6.55 13.17
N ILE A 162 -14.98 7.63 12.40
CA ILE A 162 -13.78 8.17 11.74
C ILE A 162 -12.75 8.62 12.79
N TRP A 163 -13.18 9.35 13.83
CA TRP A 163 -12.29 9.81 14.90
C TRP A 163 -11.67 8.65 15.66
N VAL A 164 -12.47 7.65 16.05
CA VAL A 164 -11.96 6.44 16.72
C VAL A 164 -10.95 5.71 15.83
N SER A 165 -11.26 5.56 14.54
CA SER A 165 -10.34 4.92 13.58
C SER A 165 -9.04 5.71 13.40
N MET A 166 -9.11 7.06 13.34
CA MET A 166 -7.92 7.91 13.26
C MET A 166 -7.03 7.75 14.50
N LEU A 167 -7.62 7.80 15.69
CA LEU A 167 -6.88 7.63 16.95
C LEU A 167 -6.25 6.24 17.04
N PHE A 168 -7.00 5.21 16.64
CA PHE A 168 -6.47 3.83 16.61
C PHE A 168 -5.28 3.71 15.64
N ILE A 169 -5.42 4.20 14.40
CA ILE A 169 -4.34 4.14 13.39
C ILE A 169 -3.13 4.95 13.85
N PHE A 170 -3.36 6.13 14.44
CA PHE A 170 -2.29 6.96 14.99
C PHE A 170 -1.52 6.24 16.10
N GLY A 171 -2.24 5.69 17.10
CA GLY A 171 -1.64 4.91 18.19
C GLY A 171 -0.87 3.69 17.67
N PHE A 172 -1.46 2.97 16.73
CA PHE A 172 -0.81 1.83 16.09
C PHE A 172 0.47 2.22 15.34
N THR A 173 0.46 3.34 14.60
CA THR A 173 1.62 3.83 13.86
C THR A 173 2.74 4.26 14.81
N VAL A 174 2.40 4.96 15.90
CA VAL A 174 3.38 5.35 16.93
C VAL A 174 4.01 4.12 17.56
N MET A 175 3.18 3.16 17.99
CA MET A 175 3.67 1.90 18.57
C MET A 175 4.61 1.16 17.60
N HIS A 176 4.22 1.06 16.32
CA HIS A 176 5.03 0.39 15.31
C HIS A 176 6.37 1.11 15.05
N SER A 177 6.36 2.45 15.04
CA SER A 177 7.59 3.24 14.88
C SER A 177 8.55 3.08 16.06
N VAL A 178 8.02 3.04 17.29
CA VAL A 178 8.83 2.82 18.50
C VAL A 178 9.39 1.40 18.54
N PHE A 179 8.59 0.41 18.17
CA PHE A 179 9.02 -1.00 18.18
C PHE A 179 10.17 -1.30 17.19
N ILE A 180 10.33 -0.50 16.14
CA ILE A 180 11.45 -0.62 15.19
C ILE A 180 12.75 -0.02 15.76
N LEU A 181 12.65 0.88 16.75
CA LEU A 181 13.79 1.57 17.35
C LEU A 181 14.43 0.78 18.52
N TYR A 182 13.74 -0.23 19.03
CA TYR A 182 14.19 -1.14 20.09
C TYR A 182 14.33 -2.58 19.56
#